data_c1d5c41984e29b353cb4be9ec681ebe9
#
_entry.id   c1d5c41984e29b353cb4be9ec681ebe9
#
_cell.length_a   1.000
_cell.length_b   1.000
_cell.length_c   1.000
_cell.angle_alpha   90.00
_cell.angle_beta   90.00
_cell.angle_gamma   90.00
#
_symmetry.space_group_name_H-M   'P 1'
#
loop_
_entity.id
_entity.type
_entity.pdbx_description
1 polymer ?
#
loop_
_entity_poly.entity_id
_entity_poly.type
_entity_poly.pdbx_seq_one_letter_code
_entity_poly.pdbx_strand_id
1 'polypeptide(L)'
;MIKAVIFDLDGVLVTTDSLHYKAWKRLGEEIGITDFTKEDNVRQRGISRMASLEILLEKTDVKYTDAKKEELAERKNNYYKQSLGGLTKKDVLPGAKEVLEFLREHGIKTAVGSASKNAPMILEKTGLLPLLDAVACGLDVTRSKPDPEVFLKAAEKLSVPPKDCMVFEDADAGIEAAKRGGMFAFAVGAARGNKSADLSALSLNALSDII
;
A
#
# COMPACT_ATOMS: atom_id res chain seq x y z
N MET A 1 21.63 -7.97 -10.49
CA MET A 1 20.53 -8.86 -10.90
C MET A 1 19.48 -8.83 -9.79
N ILE A 2 18.20 -8.64 -10.13
CA ILE A 2 17.10 -8.62 -9.15
C ILE A 2 16.91 -10.02 -8.58
N LYS A 3 16.88 -10.14 -7.25
CA LYS A 3 16.71 -11.39 -6.49
C LYS A 3 15.40 -11.42 -5.70
N ALA A 4 14.78 -10.25 -5.50
CA ALA A 4 13.51 -10.14 -4.82
C ALA A 4 12.65 -9.03 -5.43
N VAL A 5 11.34 -9.25 -5.37
CA VAL A 5 10.33 -8.25 -5.72
C VAL A 5 9.47 -7.97 -4.48
N ILE A 6 9.34 -6.70 -4.15
CA ILE A 6 8.53 -6.21 -3.04
C ILE A 6 7.36 -5.44 -3.65
N PHE A 7 6.15 -5.82 -3.28
CA PHE A 7 4.93 -5.18 -3.78
C PHE A 7 4.34 -4.28 -2.72
N ASP A 8 3.93 -3.07 -3.08
CA ASP A 8 2.87 -2.46 -2.29
C ASP A 8 1.60 -3.32 -2.39
N LEU A 9 0.64 -3.07 -1.54
CA LEU A 9 -0.58 -3.88 -1.46
C LEU A 9 -1.73 -3.21 -2.21
N ASP A 10 -2.13 -2.02 -1.77
CA ASP A 10 -3.31 -1.32 -2.29
C ASP A 10 -3.00 -0.61 -3.60
N GLY A 11 -3.73 -0.94 -4.67
CA GLY A 11 -3.49 -0.39 -6.01
C GLY A 11 -2.44 -1.18 -6.81
N VAL A 12 -1.76 -2.15 -6.18
CA VAL A 12 -0.76 -3.03 -6.83
C VAL A 12 -1.26 -4.48 -6.87
N LEU A 13 -1.49 -5.11 -5.72
CA LEU A 13 -1.96 -6.51 -5.64
C LEU A 13 -3.48 -6.62 -5.46
N VAL A 14 -4.08 -5.66 -4.76
CA VAL A 14 -5.52 -5.63 -4.46
C VAL A 14 -6.07 -4.23 -4.65
N THR A 15 -7.40 -4.11 -4.67
CA THR A 15 -8.07 -2.82 -4.66
C THR A 15 -8.95 -2.66 -3.42
N THR A 16 -8.51 -1.85 -2.45
CA THR A 16 -9.30 -1.49 -1.28
C THR A 16 -9.55 0.02 -1.16
N ASP A 17 -9.16 0.80 -2.17
CA ASP A 17 -9.28 2.26 -2.21
C ASP A 17 -10.72 2.74 -1.93
N SER A 18 -11.71 2.08 -2.52
CA SER A 18 -13.12 2.41 -2.29
C SER A 18 -13.57 2.17 -0.84
N LEU A 19 -12.98 1.18 -0.16
CA LEU A 19 -13.26 0.88 1.25
C LEU A 19 -12.62 1.94 2.15
N HIS A 20 -11.40 2.37 1.82
CA HIS A 20 -10.73 3.49 2.50
C HIS A 20 -11.54 4.77 2.39
N TYR A 21 -11.96 5.14 1.16
CA TYR A 21 -12.80 6.31 0.92
C TYR A 21 -14.08 6.30 1.76
N LYS A 22 -14.83 5.19 1.73
CA LYS A 22 -16.08 5.06 2.49
C LYS A 22 -15.86 5.22 3.99
N ALA A 23 -14.78 4.63 4.52
CA ALA A 23 -14.47 4.70 5.95
C ALA A 23 -14.04 6.11 6.38
N TRP A 24 -13.24 6.83 5.57
CA TRP A 24 -12.86 8.21 5.82
C TRP A 24 -14.03 9.17 5.70
N LYS A 25 -14.87 9.00 4.65
CA LYS A 25 -16.07 9.80 4.45
C LYS A 25 -17.03 9.67 5.63
N ARG A 26 -17.29 8.43 6.10
CA ARG A 26 -18.12 8.18 7.26
C ARG A 26 -17.57 8.86 8.51
N LEU A 27 -16.27 8.75 8.79
CA LEU A 27 -15.66 9.46 9.91
C LEU A 27 -15.82 10.97 9.76
N GLY A 28 -15.56 11.52 8.55
CA GLY A 28 -15.74 12.94 8.26
C GLY A 28 -17.13 13.42 8.60
N GLU A 29 -18.16 12.74 8.10
CA GLU A 29 -19.56 13.06 8.36
C GLU A 29 -19.89 13.06 9.87
N GLU A 30 -19.35 12.12 10.65
CA GLU A 30 -19.53 12.04 12.10
C GLU A 30 -18.91 13.23 12.88
N ILE A 31 -17.85 13.84 12.33
CA ILE A 31 -17.17 15.00 12.94
C ILE A 31 -17.50 16.32 12.25
N GLY A 32 -18.55 16.33 11.38
CA GLY A 32 -19.05 17.53 10.73
C GLY A 32 -18.33 17.92 9.42
N ILE A 33 -17.45 17.07 8.89
CA ILE A 33 -16.77 17.25 7.60
C ILE A 33 -17.58 16.51 6.53
N THR A 34 -18.33 17.23 5.68
CA THR A 34 -19.22 16.64 4.68
C THR A 34 -18.69 16.71 3.25
N ASP A 35 -17.61 17.46 3.04
CA ASP A 35 -16.99 17.75 1.73
C ASP A 35 -15.74 16.93 1.43
N PHE A 36 -15.53 15.80 2.13
CA PHE A 36 -14.45 14.86 1.81
C PHE A 36 -14.70 14.17 0.48
N THR A 37 -13.79 14.37 -0.48
CA THR A 37 -13.93 13.94 -1.87
C THR A 37 -13.07 12.71 -2.20
N LYS A 38 -13.24 12.18 -3.42
CA LYS A 38 -12.36 11.13 -3.94
C LYS A 38 -10.94 11.65 -4.21
N GLU A 39 -10.81 12.91 -4.58
CA GLU A 39 -9.53 13.59 -4.79
C GLU A 39 -8.74 13.66 -3.47
N ASP A 40 -9.41 13.95 -2.35
CA ASP A 40 -8.78 13.90 -1.01
C ASP A 40 -8.30 12.49 -0.70
N ASN A 41 -9.09 11.46 -1.03
CA ASN A 41 -8.71 10.07 -0.82
C ASN A 41 -7.49 9.67 -1.68
N VAL A 42 -7.35 10.20 -2.89
CA VAL A 42 -6.14 9.97 -3.72
C VAL A 42 -4.88 10.47 -3.02
N ARG A 43 -4.94 11.62 -2.33
CA ARG A 43 -3.81 12.16 -1.54
C ARG A 43 -3.42 11.27 -0.36
N GLN A 44 -4.30 10.37 0.06
CA GLN A 44 -4.05 9.45 1.19
C GLN A 44 -3.38 8.13 0.77
N ARG A 45 -3.13 7.91 -0.52
CA ARG A 45 -2.51 6.68 -1.01
C ARG A 45 -1.05 6.55 -0.55
N GLY A 46 -0.68 5.36 -0.16
CA GLY A 46 0.69 5.01 0.23
C GLY A 46 1.16 5.56 1.57
N ILE A 47 0.39 6.42 2.26
CA ILE A 47 0.76 7.05 3.53
C ILE A 47 0.11 6.38 4.74
N SER A 48 0.59 6.72 5.94
CA SER A 48 0.06 6.17 7.19
C SER A 48 -1.37 6.64 7.49
N ARG A 49 -2.06 5.89 8.36
CA ARG A 49 -3.40 6.25 8.83
C ARG A 49 -3.43 7.63 9.51
N MET A 50 -2.40 7.97 10.29
CA MET A 50 -2.33 9.27 10.96
C MET A 50 -2.13 10.41 9.95
N ALA A 51 -1.24 10.24 8.98
CA ALA A 51 -1.07 11.21 7.89
C ALA A 51 -2.36 11.36 7.06
N SER A 52 -3.09 10.28 6.80
CA SER A 52 -4.39 10.32 6.13
C SER A 52 -5.45 11.08 6.94
N LEU A 53 -5.44 10.94 8.28
CA LEU A 53 -6.33 11.72 9.15
C LEU A 53 -6.04 13.22 9.04
N GLU A 54 -4.76 13.63 9.00
CA GLU A 54 -4.42 15.06 8.86
C GLU A 54 -4.99 15.64 7.57
N ILE A 55 -4.98 14.90 6.46
CA ILE A 55 -5.60 15.33 5.18
C ILE A 55 -7.12 15.52 5.36
N LEU A 56 -7.81 14.64 6.08
CA LEU A 56 -9.23 14.85 6.38
C LEU A 56 -9.44 16.10 7.23
N LEU A 57 -8.60 16.32 8.26
CA LEU A 57 -8.71 17.44 9.18
C LEU A 57 -8.32 18.80 8.58
N GLU A 58 -7.68 18.84 7.40
CA GLU A 58 -7.48 20.10 6.65
C GLU A 58 -8.81 20.82 6.34
N LYS A 59 -9.94 20.10 6.36
CA LYS A 59 -11.26 20.59 6.01
C LYS A 59 -12.04 21.15 7.22
N THR A 60 -11.39 21.30 8.36
CA THR A 60 -12.04 21.87 9.56
C THR A 60 -11.08 22.75 10.34
N ASP A 61 -11.61 23.81 10.95
CA ASP A 61 -10.84 24.67 11.87
C ASP A 61 -10.75 24.09 13.28
N VAL A 62 -11.47 23.00 13.57
CA VAL A 62 -11.46 22.33 14.87
C VAL A 62 -10.08 21.75 15.14
N LYS A 63 -9.47 22.12 16.25
CA LYS A 63 -8.19 21.57 16.69
C LYS A 63 -8.42 20.38 17.61
N TYR A 64 -7.83 19.25 17.24
CA TYR A 64 -7.89 18.02 18.02
C TYR A 64 -6.56 17.78 18.73
N THR A 65 -6.62 17.29 19.97
CA THR A 65 -5.44 16.79 20.69
C THR A 65 -4.93 15.50 20.04
N ASP A 66 -3.66 15.15 20.28
CA ASP A 66 -3.08 13.91 19.71
C ASP A 66 -3.87 12.68 20.16
N ALA A 67 -4.26 12.59 21.44
CA ALA A 67 -5.12 11.51 21.94
C ALA A 67 -6.46 11.40 21.19
N LYS A 68 -7.07 12.55 20.85
CA LYS A 68 -8.33 12.56 20.07
C LYS A 68 -8.10 12.16 18.62
N LYS A 69 -6.98 12.55 18.03
CA LYS A 69 -6.60 12.11 16.69
C LYS A 69 -6.39 10.59 16.62
N GLU A 70 -5.73 10.02 17.62
CA GLU A 70 -5.56 8.56 17.72
C GLU A 70 -6.90 7.84 17.84
N GLU A 71 -7.82 8.34 18.66
CA GLU A 71 -9.20 7.81 18.79
C GLU A 71 -9.95 7.87 17.45
N LEU A 72 -9.90 8.99 16.74
CA LEU A 72 -10.55 9.16 15.44
C LEU A 72 -9.96 8.21 14.38
N ALA A 73 -8.63 8.10 14.35
CA ALA A 73 -7.94 7.20 13.44
C ALA A 73 -8.31 5.73 13.71
N GLU A 74 -8.45 5.32 14.98
CA GLU A 74 -8.86 3.95 15.31
C GLU A 74 -10.35 3.73 15.01
N ARG A 75 -11.21 4.72 15.24
CA ARG A 75 -12.63 4.66 14.85
C ARG A 75 -12.79 4.44 13.35
N LYS A 76 -12.10 5.23 12.51
CA LYS A 76 -12.05 5.00 11.06
C LYS A 76 -11.55 3.59 10.72
N ASN A 77 -10.52 3.13 11.40
CA ASN A 77 -9.97 1.79 11.17
C ASN A 77 -11.00 0.69 11.46
N ASN A 78 -11.83 0.87 12.48
CA ASN A 78 -12.90 -0.09 12.78
C ASN A 78 -13.95 -0.14 11.66
N TYR A 79 -14.31 0.99 11.06
CA TYR A 79 -15.20 1.02 9.88
C TYR A 79 -14.56 0.30 8.69
N TYR A 80 -13.27 0.56 8.47
CA TYR A 80 -12.52 -0.10 7.42
C TYR A 80 -12.44 -1.62 7.64
N LYS A 81 -12.10 -2.08 8.86
CA LYS A 81 -12.06 -3.51 9.20
C LYS A 81 -13.40 -4.20 8.97
N GLN A 82 -14.52 -3.55 9.33
CA GLN A 82 -15.86 -4.09 9.04
C GLN A 82 -16.06 -4.29 7.53
N SER A 83 -15.62 -3.32 6.72
CA SER A 83 -15.72 -3.40 5.26
C SER A 83 -14.82 -4.50 4.67
N LEU A 84 -13.64 -4.76 5.28
CA LEU A 84 -12.75 -5.86 4.86
C LEU A 84 -13.40 -7.24 5.05
N GLY A 85 -14.47 -7.35 5.86
CA GLY A 85 -15.24 -8.58 6.00
C GLY A 85 -15.76 -9.15 4.68
N GLY A 86 -16.04 -8.29 3.71
CA GLY A 86 -16.53 -8.65 2.37
C GLY A 86 -15.45 -8.93 1.33
N LEU A 87 -14.16 -8.78 1.65
CA LEU A 87 -13.06 -9.06 0.71
C LEU A 87 -13.00 -10.53 0.33
N THR A 88 -12.71 -10.77 -0.94
CA THR A 88 -12.58 -12.09 -1.54
C THR A 88 -11.45 -12.10 -2.57
N LYS A 89 -11.21 -13.25 -3.20
CA LYS A 89 -10.26 -13.37 -4.33
C LYS A 89 -10.62 -12.49 -5.54
N LYS A 90 -11.86 -11.99 -5.62
CA LYS A 90 -12.29 -11.08 -6.72
C LYS A 90 -11.73 -9.66 -6.57
N ASP A 91 -11.23 -9.32 -5.40
CA ASP A 91 -10.62 -8.01 -5.12
C ASP A 91 -9.11 -7.98 -5.42
N VAL A 92 -8.55 -9.12 -5.87
CA VAL A 92 -7.19 -9.22 -6.42
C VAL A 92 -7.17 -8.53 -7.78
N LEU A 93 -6.17 -7.67 -7.98
CA LEU A 93 -6.00 -6.97 -9.26
C LEU A 93 -5.53 -7.94 -10.36
N PRO A 94 -5.97 -7.73 -11.61
CA PRO A 94 -5.55 -8.56 -12.74
C PRO A 94 -4.03 -8.61 -12.89
N GLY A 95 -3.47 -9.80 -13.10
CA GLY A 95 -2.03 -10.04 -13.23
C GLY A 95 -1.29 -10.21 -11.90
N ALA A 96 -1.90 -9.86 -10.74
CA ALA A 96 -1.21 -9.92 -9.46
C ALA A 96 -0.85 -11.35 -9.05
N LYS A 97 -1.79 -12.28 -9.18
CA LYS A 97 -1.56 -13.68 -8.84
C LYS A 97 -0.56 -14.32 -9.80
N GLU A 98 -0.74 -14.09 -11.09
CA GLU A 98 0.09 -14.63 -12.16
C GLU A 98 1.55 -14.20 -12.02
N VAL A 99 1.80 -12.92 -11.72
CA VAL A 99 3.15 -12.40 -11.47
C VAL A 99 3.79 -13.04 -10.23
N LEU A 100 3.04 -13.19 -9.13
CA LEU A 100 3.55 -13.84 -7.92
C LEU A 100 3.92 -15.32 -8.18
N GLU A 101 3.09 -16.06 -8.90
CA GLU A 101 3.34 -17.44 -9.28
C GLU A 101 4.57 -17.55 -10.21
N PHE A 102 4.66 -16.69 -11.21
CA PHE A 102 5.81 -16.63 -12.12
C PHE A 102 7.12 -16.37 -11.37
N LEU A 103 7.17 -15.35 -10.49
CA LEU A 103 8.37 -15.02 -9.72
C LEU A 103 8.82 -16.20 -8.85
N ARG A 104 7.86 -16.89 -8.22
CA ARG A 104 8.12 -18.07 -7.41
C ARG A 104 8.71 -19.22 -8.23
N GLU A 105 8.17 -19.49 -9.42
CA GLU A 105 8.67 -20.53 -10.35
C GLU A 105 10.11 -20.24 -10.80
N HIS A 106 10.49 -18.96 -10.89
CA HIS A 106 11.83 -18.53 -11.26
C HIS A 106 12.78 -18.32 -10.05
N GLY A 107 12.37 -18.69 -8.84
CA GLY A 107 13.18 -18.59 -7.65
C GLY A 107 13.45 -17.15 -7.18
N ILE A 108 12.65 -16.18 -7.63
CA ILE A 108 12.71 -14.79 -7.19
C ILE A 108 11.82 -14.64 -5.95
N LYS A 109 12.41 -14.17 -4.85
CA LYS A 109 11.68 -13.99 -3.59
C LYS A 109 10.66 -12.86 -3.71
N THR A 110 9.53 -13.02 -3.01
CA THR A 110 8.43 -12.05 -3.05
C THR A 110 8.04 -11.60 -1.65
N ALA A 111 7.77 -10.30 -1.50
CA ALA A 111 7.22 -9.76 -0.27
C ALA A 111 6.19 -8.65 -0.53
N VAL A 112 5.40 -8.37 0.48
CA VAL A 112 4.60 -7.14 0.56
C VAL A 112 5.30 -6.13 1.47
N GLY A 113 5.28 -4.84 1.06
CA GLY A 113 5.72 -3.69 1.84
C GLY A 113 4.62 -2.62 1.89
N SER A 114 3.68 -2.72 2.83
CA SER A 114 2.48 -1.89 2.91
C SER A 114 2.46 -0.99 4.15
N ALA A 115 1.97 0.25 3.99
CA ALA A 115 1.70 1.15 5.12
C ALA A 115 0.50 0.67 5.98
N SER A 116 -0.32 -0.23 5.46
CA SER A 116 -1.52 -0.72 6.14
C SER A 116 -1.18 -1.70 7.27
N LYS A 117 -1.69 -1.44 8.48
CA LYS A 117 -1.64 -2.39 9.60
C LYS A 117 -2.55 -3.62 9.38
N ASN A 118 -3.44 -3.56 8.39
CA ASN A 118 -4.38 -4.64 8.07
C ASN A 118 -3.90 -5.51 6.89
N ALA A 119 -2.68 -5.30 6.38
CA ALA A 119 -2.15 -6.04 5.23
C ALA A 119 -2.20 -7.57 5.40
N PRO A 120 -1.84 -8.17 6.55
CA PRO A 120 -1.95 -9.62 6.71
C PRO A 120 -3.38 -10.15 6.53
N MET A 121 -4.37 -9.47 7.10
CA MET A 121 -5.79 -9.85 6.97
C MET A 121 -6.27 -9.75 5.50
N ILE A 122 -5.86 -8.70 4.78
CA ILE A 122 -6.22 -8.52 3.37
C ILE A 122 -5.63 -9.65 2.54
N LEU A 123 -4.35 -9.96 2.72
CA LEU A 123 -3.65 -11.03 2.01
C LEU A 123 -4.25 -12.41 2.29
N GLU A 124 -4.65 -12.67 3.52
CA GLU A 124 -5.34 -13.91 3.89
C GLU A 124 -6.69 -14.03 3.18
N LYS A 125 -7.54 -13.00 3.25
CA LYS A 125 -8.88 -12.99 2.64
C LYS A 125 -8.85 -13.08 1.12
N THR A 126 -7.87 -12.47 0.48
CA THR A 126 -7.67 -12.51 -0.97
C THR A 126 -6.96 -13.79 -1.45
N GLY A 127 -6.41 -14.58 -0.52
CA GLY A 127 -5.70 -15.82 -0.83
C GLY A 127 -4.29 -15.61 -1.39
N LEU A 128 -3.73 -14.40 -1.27
CA LEU A 128 -2.39 -14.09 -1.75
C LEU A 128 -1.28 -14.44 -0.74
N LEU A 129 -1.60 -14.53 0.54
CA LEU A 129 -0.61 -14.77 1.59
C LEU A 129 0.30 -15.98 1.34
N PRO A 130 -0.20 -17.15 0.87
CA PRO A 130 0.65 -18.32 0.60
C PRO A 130 1.62 -18.15 -0.59
N LEU A 131 1.46 -17.12 -1.41
CA LEU A 131 2.30 -16.83 -2.57
C LEU A 131 3.47 -15.90 -2.22
N LEU A 132 3.55 -15.42 -0.98
CA LEU A 132 4.55 -14.47 -0.50
C LEU A 132 5.53 -15.13 0.47
N ASP A 133 6.81 -14.79 0.35
CA ASP A 133 7.86 -15.24 1.29
C ASP A 133 7.90 -14.37 2.55
N ALA A 134 7.49 -13.10 2.46
CA ALA A 134 7.44 -12.20 3.62
C ALA A 134 6.36 -11.11 3.48
N VAL A 135 5.97 -10.56 4.63
CA VAL A 135 5.09 -9.38 4.72
C VAL A 135 5.70 -8.40 5.72
N ALA A 136 5.94 -7.17 5.27
CA ALA A 136 6.20 -6.01 6.11
C ALA A 136 5.02 -5.05 6.01
N CYS A 137 4.53 -4.58 7.15
CA CYS A 137 3.31 -3.78 7.19
C CYS A 137 3.41 -2.65 8.23
N GLY A 138 2.38 -1.84 8.36
CA GLY A 138 2.34 -0.75 9.31
C GLY A 138 2.45 -1.14 10.80
N LEU A 139 2.56 -2.42 11.13
CA LEU A 139 2.88 -2.91 12.48
C LEU A 139 4.38 -3.10 12.68
N ASP A 140 5.15 -3.22 11.61
CA ASP A 140 6.59 -3.49 11.63
C ASP A 140 7.44 -2.21 11.63
N VAL A 141 6.82 -1.03 11.41
CA VAL A 141 7.50 0.23 11.14
C VAL A 141 6.96 1.37 11.98
N THR A 142 7.79 2.39 12.18
CA THR A 142 7.43 3.62 12.89
C THR A 142 7.22 4.81 11.95
N ARG A 143 7.88 4.80 10.79
CA ARG A 143 7.81 5.86 9.78
C ARG A 143 7.11 5.33 8.54
N SER A 144 6.23 6.15 7.96
CA SER A 144 5.51 5.81 6.75
C SER A 144 6.20 6.36 5.50
N LYS A 145 5.85 5.82 4.33
CA LYS A 145 6.25 6.36 3.04
C LYS A 145 6.02 7.90 3.02
N PRO A 146 6.97 8.68 2.53
CA PRO A 146 8.11 8.33 1.69
C PRO A 146 9.37 7.88 2.44
N ASP A 147 9.30 7.55 3.75
CA ASP A 147 10.40 6.88 4.43
C ASP A 147 10.54 5.44 3.91
N PRO A 148 11.76 4.94 3.65
CA PRO A 148 11.97 3.60 3.08
C PRO A 148 11.76 2.46 4.07
N GLU A 149 11.45 2.73 5.34
CA GLU A 149 11.48 1.75 6.43
C GLU A 149 10.70 0.47 6.12
N VAL A 150 9.50 0.58 5.53
CA VAL A 150 8.67 -0.59 5.23
C VAL A 150 9.29 -1.50 4.15
N PHE A 151 9.92 -0.92 3.14
CA PHE A 151 10.56 -1.70 2.09
C PHE A 151 11.90 -2.27 2.54
N LEU A 152 12.67 -1.52 3.35
CA LEU A 152 13.88 -2.04 3.98
C LEU A 152 13.56 -3.21 4.92
N LYS A 153 12.46 -3.12 5.67
CA LYS A 153 11.99 -4.20 6.54
C LYS A 153 11.54 -5.43 5.73
N ALA A 154 10.91 -5.24 4.58
CA ALA A 154 10.56 -6.33 3.67
C ALA A 154 11.82 -7.02 3.12
N ALA A 155 12.81 -6.26 2.66
CA ALA A 155 14.09 -6.78 2.18
C ALA A 155 14.87 -7.53 3.28
N GLU A 156 14.87 -7.01 4.52
CA GLU A 156 15.43 -7.68 5.70
C GLU A 156 14.78 -9.05 5.94
N LYS A 157 13.45 -9.10 5.96
CA LYS A 157 12.69 -10.36 6.14
C LYS A 157 12.98 -11.37 5.03
N LEU A 158 13.23 -10.92 3.81
CA LEU A 158 13.65 -11.76 2.69
C LEU A 158 15.13 -12.16 2.74
N SER A 159 15.95 -11.52 3.59
CA SER A 159 17.42 -11.65 3.61
C SER A 159 18.04 -11.31 2.24
N VAL A 160 17.55 -10.26 1.58
CA VAL A 160 18.05 -9.76 0.29
C VAL A 160 18.50 -8.31 0.43
N PRO A 161 19.72 -7.96 -0.05
CA PRO A 161 20.18 -6.57 -0.03
C PRO A 161 19.24 -5.64 -0.83
N PRO A 162 18.95 -4.41 -0.35
CA PRO A 162 18.05 -3.47 -1.04
C PRO A 162 18.37 -3.25 -2.52
N LYS A 163 19.64 -3.15 -2.89
CA LYS A 163 20.10 -2.98 -4.28
C LYS A 163 19.71 -4.13 -5.22
N ASP A 164 19.41 -5.30 -4.67
CA ASP A 164 18.98 -6.50 -5.41
C ASP A 164 17.45 -6.67 -5.35
N CYS A 165 16.72 -5.68 -4.79
CA CYS A 165 15.26 -5.66 -4.71
C CYS A 165 14.65 -4.69 -5.74
N MET A 166 13.48 -5.07 -6.27
CA MET A 166 12.61 -4.20 -7.06
C MET A 166 11.30 -3.99 -6.31
N VAL A 167 10.81 -2.75 -6.26
CA VAL A 167 9.54 -2.39 -5.62
C VAL A 167 8.52 -2.05 -6.68
N PHE A 168 7.34 -2.65 -6.62
CA PHE A 168 6.16 -2.29 -7.42
C PHE A 168 5.23 -1.40 -6.58
N GLU A 169 4.86 -0.25 -7.15
CA GLU A 169 4.17 0.80 -6.39
C GLU A 169 3.26 1.64 -7.29
N ASP A 170 2.08 2.04 -6.79
CA ASP A 170 1.11 2.87 -7.49
C ASP A 170 1.01 4.32 -6.97
N ALA A 171 1.80 4.67 -5.94
CA ALA A 171 1.80 5.99 -5.32
C ALA A 171 3.19 6.65 -5.36
N ASP A 172 3.23 7.97 -5.56
CA ASP A 172 4.49 8.75 -5.62
C ASP A 172 5.32 8.62 -4.35
N ALA A 173 4.67 8.64 -3.18
CA ALA A 173 5.35 8.46 -1.89
C ALA A 173 6.04 7.09 -1.77
N GLY A 174 5.49 6.05 -2.37
CA GLY A 174 6.11 4.73 -2.37
C GLY A 174 7.26 4.62 -3.36
N ILE A 175 7.15 5.23 -4.55
CA ILE A 175 8.28 5.33 -5.49
C ILE A 175 9.46 6.05 -4.81
N GLU A 176 9.20 7.18 -4.13
CA GLU A 176 10.24 7.90 -3.40
C GLU A 176 10.85 7.04 -2.28
N ALA A 177 10.02 6.29 -1.52
CA ALA A 177 10.49 5.38 -0.49
C ALA A 177 11.40 4.29 -1.06
N ALA A 178 11.05 3.67 -2.18
CA ALA A 178 11.88 2.67 -2.85
C ALA A 178 13.23 3.25 -3.26
N LYS A 179 13.24 4.43 -3.88
CA LYS A 179 14.48 5.12 -4.30
C LYS A 179 15.36 5.50 -3.12
N ARG A 180 14.79 6.04 -2.04
CA ARG A 180 15.52 6.34 -0.80
C ARG A 180 16.08 5.08 -0.14
N GLY A 181 15.41 3.94 -0.30
CA GLY A 181 15.88 2.65 0.17
C GLY A 181 16.97 2.01 -0.69
N GLY A 182 17.39 2.63 -1.79
CA GLY A 182 18.39 2.10 -2.71
C GLY A 182 17.88 0.92 -3.54
N MET A 183 16.57 0.84 -3.77
CA MET A 183 15.90 -0.20 -4.54
C MET A 183 15.54 0.27 -5.95
N PHE A 184 15.31 -0.66 -6.87
CA PHE A 184 14.67 -0.37 -8.14
C PHE A 184 13.19 -0.06 -7.91
N ALA A 185 12.70 1.02 -8.49
CA ALA A 185 11.29 1.41 -8.39
C ALA A 185 10.58 1.16 -9.72
N PHE A 186 9.54 0.33 -9.67
CA PHE A 186 8.66 0.06 -10.80
C PHE A 186 7.29 0.70 -10.53
N ALA A 187 6.95 1.72 -11.30
CA ALA A 187 5.68 2.43 -11.15
C ALA A 187 4.56 1.72 -11.92
N VAL A 188 3.44 1.45 -11.25
CA VAL A 188 2.23 0.90 -11.88
C VAL A 188 1.04 1.84 -11.67
N GLY A 189 0.00 1.65 -12.44
CA GLY A 189 -1.28 2.36 -12.24
C GLY A 189 -1.13 3.87 -12.18
N ALA A 190 -1.48 4.47 -11.04
CA ALA A 190 -1.50 5.93 -10.88
C ALA A 190 -0.09 6.56 -10.86
N ALA A 191 0.94 5.84 -10.38
CA ALA A 191 2.31 6.33 -10.36
C ALA A 191 3.05 6.21 -11.70
N ARG A 192 2.45 5.66 -12.76
CA ARG A 192 3.10 5.38 -14.05
C ARG A 192 3.85 6.57 -14.66
N GLY A 193 3.43 7.79 -14.37
CA GLY A 193 4.06 9.01 -14.86
C GLY A 193 5.20 9.54 -13.97
N ASN A 194 5.53 8.87 -12.87
CA ASN A 194 6.54 9.33 -11.94
C ASN A 194 7.94 9.24 -12.56
N LYS A 195 8.63 10.38 -12.66
CA LYS A 195 9.95 10.49 -13.31
C LYS A 195 11.10 9.89 -12.49
N SER A 196 10.87 9.60 -11.21
CA SER A 196 11.86 8.97 -10.32
C SER A 196 11.83 7.45 -10.40
N ALA A 197 10.80 6.86 -11.00
CA ALA A 197 10.73 5.43 -11.23
C ALA A 197 11.74 5.00 -12.31
N ASP A 198 12.36 3.85 -12.10
CA ASP A 198 13.30 3.27 -13.08
C ASP A 198 12.56 2.64 -14.27
N LEU A 199 11.39 2.06 -14.00
CA LEU A 199 10.52 1.42 -14.99
C LEU A 199 9.04 1.72 -14.67
N SER A 200 8.17 1.57 -15.67
CA SER A 200 6.73 1.71 -15.45
C SER A 200 5.88 0.86 -16.40
N ALA A 201 4.70 0.44 -15.92
CA ALA A 201 3.67 -0.22 -16.72
C ALA A 201 2.27 0.27 -16.32
N LEU A 202 1.27 -0.01 -17.17
CA LEU A 202 -0.11 0.33 -16.87
C LEU A 202 -0.66 -0.46 -15.68
N SER A 203 -0.29 -1.73 -15.59
CA SER A 203 -0.71 -2.66 -14.53
C SER A 203 0.25 -3.85 -14.48
N LEU A 204 0.11 -4.71 -13.46
CA LEU A 204 0.87 -5.97 -13.40
C LEU A 204 0.53 -6.90 -14.57
N ASN A 205 -0.70 -6.87 -15.07
CA ASN A 205 -1.10 -7.67 -16.23
C ASN A 205 -0.30 -7.34 -17.51
N ALA A 206 0.18 -6.10 -17.64
CA ALA A 206 1.04 -5.72 -18.76
C ALA A 206 2.45 -6.33 -18.69
N LEU A 207 2.82 -6.93 -17.56
CA LEU A 207 4.10 -7.62 -17.39
C LEU A 207 4.07 -9.06 -17.96
N SER A 208 2.89 -9.68 -18.04
CA SER A 208 2.75 -11.00 -18.65
C SER A 208 3.19 -11.05 -20.12
N ASP A 209 3.25 -9.89 -20.78
CA ASP A 209 3.73 -9.76 -22.17
C ASP A 209 5.25 -9.51 -22.25
N ILE A 210 5.92 -9.31 -21.10
CA ILE A 210 7.37 -9.00 -21.00
C ILE A 210 8.14 -10.16 -20.34
N ILE A 211 7.44 -11.04 -19.68
CA ILE A 211 7.92 -12.20 -18.94
C ILE A 211 7.64 -13.47 -19.73
#